data_fe2e4f959d54d4581a369116f216a3f2
#
_entry.id   fe2e4f959d54d4581a369116f216a3f2
#
_cell.length_a   1.000
_cell.length_b   1.000
_cell.length_c   1.000
_cell.angle_alpha   90.00
_cell.angle_beta   90.00
_cell.angle_gamma   90.00
#
_symmetry.space_group_name_H-M   'P 1'
#
loop_
_entity.id
_entity.type
_entity.pdbx_description
1 polymer ?
#
loop_
_entity_poly.entity_id
_entity_poly.type
_entity_poly.pdbx_seq_one_letter_code
_entity_poly.pdbx_strand_id
1 'polypeptide(L)'
;PMGIYETLYAFQNSFGIYMGEKGTHPWSQGYPLTTQIPGGPKMPVSIPMEAEDLKYPKAWGQPKLRQTIAEYYNDYYGSTIDYENVMIFSGGRPALIALLMFLKPDIEVQIASTEYTPYYDMLRLLNRDYRLVDSTIKNKFYPTINEYIGNQKNRRKLILLSNPCNPTGITRKGDELKELIETSKETWNGILFDEAYELFHSPPI
;
A
#
# COMPACT_ATOMS: atom_id res chain seq x y z
N PRO A 1 8.22 7.08 -17.30
CA PRO A 1 8.75 5.74 -17.02
C PRO A 1 7.78 4.71 -17.60
N MET A 2 8.34 3.63 -18.14
CA MET A 2 7.57 2.51 -18.66
C MET A 2 6.86 1.82 -17.47
N GLY A 3 5.56 1.57 -17.62
CA GLY A 3 4.79 0.84 -16.61
C GLY A 3 5.19 -0.64 -16.56
N ILE A 4 4.80 -1.35 -15.49
CA ILE A 4 5.18 -2.76 -15.32
C ILE A 4 4.63 -3.64 -16.44
N TYR A 5 3.40 -3.43 -16.87
CA TYR A 5 2.78 -4.20 -17.96
C TYR A 5 3.44 -3.92 -19.29
N GLU A 6 3.79 -2.67 -19.57
CA GLU A 6 4.54 -2.29 -20.78
C GLU A 6 5.89 -2.97 -20.82
N THR A 7 6.58 -3.09 -19.68
CA THR A 7 7.84 -3.83 -19.55
C THR A 7 7.65 -5.33 -19.82
N LEU A 8 6.59 -5.93 -19.28
CA LEU A 8 6.26 -7.35 -19.49
C LEU A 8 5.96 -7.63 -20.97
N TYR A 9 5.18 -6.78 -21.62
CA TYR A 9 4.86 -6.93 -23.06
C TYR A 9 6.08 -6.67 -23.93
N ALA A 10 6.93 -5.69 -23.60
CA ALA A 10 8.16 -5.46 -24.31
C ALA A 10 9.11 -6.66 -24.22
N PHE A 11 9.20 -7.30 -23.05
CA PHE A 11 9.95 -8.54 -22.87
C PHE A 11 9.39 -9.67 -23.75
N GLN A 12 8.10 -9.91 -23.70
CA GLN A 12 7.44 -10.94 -24.51
C GLN A 12 7.66 -10.69 -26.01
N ASN A 13 7.47 -9.47 -26.46
CA ASN A 13 7.67 -9.11 -27.87
C ASN A 13 9.13 -9.30 -28.33
N SER A 14 10.09 -9.12 -27.43
CA SER A 14 11.53 -9.23 -27.76
C SER A 14 12.01 -10.69 -27.72
N PHE A 15 11.50 -11.50 -26.83
CA PHE A 15 12.02 -12.84 -26.56
C PHE A 15 11.06 -13.98 -26.90
N GLY A 16 9.81 -13.68 -27.24
CA GLY A 16 8.80 -14.68 -27.61
C GLY A 16 8.25 -15.52 -26.45
N ILE A 17 8.64 -15.20 -25.21
CA ILE A 17 8.18 -15.88 -23.99
C ILE A 17 7.76 -14.88 -22.93
N TYR A 18 6.86 -15.27 -22.04
CA TYR A 18 6.48 -14.41 -20.91
C TYR A 18 7.52 -14.43 -19.80
N MET A 19 7.70 -13.28 -19.16
CA MET A 19 8.51 -13.19 -17.95
C MET A 19 7.88 -14.02 -16.84
N GLY A 20 8.66 -14.96 -16.26
CA GLY A 20 8.19 -15.93 -15.25
C GLY A 20 7.97 -17.34 -15.80
N GLU A 21 7.99 -17.54 -17.12
CA GLU A 21 7.98 -18.89 -17.72
C GLU A 21 9.31 -19.63 -17.51
N LYS A 22 9.28 -20.95 -17.70
CA LYS A 22 10.47 -21.80 -17.55
C LYS A 22 11.62 -21.29 -18.45
N GLY A 23 12.75 -21.03 -17.82
CA GLY A 23 13.94 -20.49 -18.52
C GLY A 23 14.08 -18.98 -18.41
N THR A 24 13.15 -18.29 -17.73
CA THR A 24 13.29 -16.87 -17.42
C THR A 24 13.67 -16.66 -15.96
N HIS A 25 14.28 -15.50 -15.66
CA HIS A 25 14.65 -15.07 -14.31
C HIS A 25 14.06 -13.67 -14.03
N PRO A 26 12.79 -13.56 -13.61
CA PRO A 26 12.07 -12.28 -13.50
C PRO A 26 12.48 -11.48 -12.26
N TRP A 27 13.72 -11.04 -12.20
CA TRP A 27 14.27 -10.29 -11.07
C TRP A 27 13.71 -8.86 -10.97
N SER A 28 13.09 -8.38 -12.03
CA SER A 28 12.47 -7.05 -12.07
C SER A 28 11.05 -7.02 -11.51
N GLN A 29 10.44 -8.18 -11.32
CA GLN A 29 9.11 -8.32 -10.73
C GLN A 29 9.15 -9.34 -9.61
N GLY A 30 9.08 -8.84 -8.37
CA GLY A 30 8.96 -9.69 -7.19
C GLY A 30 7.49 -9.94 -6.84
N TYR A 31 7.18 -11.18 -6.49
CA TYR A 31 5.97 -11.54 -5.76
C TYR A 31 6.30 -12.61 -4.72
N PRO A 32 5.77 -12.51 -3.50
CA PRO A 32 6.09 -13.46 -2.46
C PRO A 32 5.42 -14.81 -2.74
N LEU A 33 6.22 -15.89 -2.70
CA LEU A 33 5.71 -17.26 -2.77
C LEU A 33 5.31 -17.74 -1.38
N THR A 34 4.26 -17.16 -0.83
CA THR A 34 3.83 -17.37 0.56
C THR A 34 3.53 -18.84 0.89
N THR A 35 3.07 -19.62 -0.09
CA THR A 35 2.81 -21.06 0.07
C THR A 35 4.08 -21.91 0.20
N GLN A 36 5.26 -21.37 -0.11
CA GLN A 36 6.56 -22.03 -0.02
C GLN A 36 7.36 -21.58 1.19
N ILE A 37 6.87 -20.63 1.97
CA ILE A 37 7.53 -20.17 3.19
C ILE A 37 7.38 -21.24 4.27
N PRO A 38 8.46 -21.71 4.93
CA PRO A 38 8.37 -22.63 6.05
C PRO A 38 7.44 -22.08 7.14
N GLY A 39 6.41 -22.86 7.53
CA GLY A 39 5.39 -22.40 8.47
C GLY A 39 4.31 -21.48 7.86
N GLY A 40 4.40 -21.18 6.58
CA GLY A 40 3.39 -20.42 5.86
C GLY A 40 2.04 -21.14 5.71
N PRO A 41 0.97 -20.41 5.37
CA PRO A 41 -0.36 -20.99 5.22
C PRO A 41 -0.38 -22.00 4.09
N LYS A 42 -1.05 -23.12 4.33
CA LYS A 42 -1.31 -24.10 3.26
C LYS A 42 -2.34 -23.55 2.31
N MET A 43 -2.11 -23.72 1.01
CA MET A 43 -3.10 -23.38 0.00
C MET A 43 -4.35 -24.27 0.18
N PRO A 44 -5.55 -23.71 0.31
CA PRO A 44 -6.77 -24.50 0.42
C PRO A 44 -7.00 -25.27 -0.89
N VAL A 45 -7.32 -26.55 -0.79
CA VAL A 45 -7.66 -27.40 -1.95
C VAL A 45 -9.04 -27.07 -2.50
N SER A 46 -9.95 -26.62 -1.63
CA SER A 46 -11.31 -26.19 -1.99
C SER A 46 -11.77 -25.12 -1.00
N ILE A 47 -12.62 -24.24 -1.47
CA ILE A 47 -13.32 -23.26 -0.62
C ILE A 47 -14.78 -23.66 -0.64
N PRO A 48 -15.37 -24.09 0.51
CA PRO A 48 -16.80 -24.40 0.57
C PRO A 48 -17.58 -23.10 0.32
N MET A 49 -18.63 -23.22 -0.50
CA MET A 49 -19.55 -22.12 -0.75
C MET A 49 -20.95 -22.53 -0.28
N GLU A 50 -21.63 -21.60 0.38
CA GLU A 50 -23.02 -21.77 0.81
C GLU A 50 -23.94 -20.85 0.00
N ALA A 51 -25.24 -21.07 0.09
CA ALA A 51 -26.23 -20.25 -0.62
C ALA A 51 -26.18 -18.77 -0.20
N GLU A 52 -25.76 -18.50 1.04
CA GLU A 52 -25.55 -17.12 1.55
C GLU A 52 -24.42 -16.39 0.81
N ASP A 53 -23.38 -17.11 0.35
CA ASP A 53 -22.23 -16.52 -0.36
C ASP A 53 -22.62 -16.03 -1.75
N LEU A 54 -23.76 -16.48 -2.28
CA LEU A 54 -24.32 -16.04 -3.55
C LEU A 54 -25.22 -14.81 -3.47
N LYS A 55 -25.47 -14.31 -2.27
CA LYS A 55 -26.24 -13.08 -2.04
C LYS A 55 -25.35 -11.84 -2.21
N TYR A 56 -26.01 -10.68 -2.31
CA TYR A 56 -25.29 -9.42 -2.32
C TYR A 56 -24.41 -9.28 -1.05
N PRO A 57 -23.13 -8.93 -1.20
CA PRO A 57 -22.26 -8.73 -0.07
C PRO A 57 -22.68 -7.53 0.77
N LYS A 58 -22.25 -7.50 2.02
CA LYS A 58 -22.40 -6.30 2.86
C LYS A 58 -21.51 -5.19 2.30
N ALA A 59 -22.00 -3.96 2.22
CA ALA A 59 -21.31 -2.83 1.58
C ALA A 59 -19.91 -2.56 2.12
N TRP A 60 -19.69 -2.74 3.41
CA TRP A 60 -18.38 -2.56 4.06
C TRP A 60 -17.60 -3.87 4.26
N GLY A 61 -18.12 -4.99 3.80
CA GLY A 61 -17.57 -6.32 4.04
C GLY A 61 -18.28 -7.09 5.15
N GLN A 62 -17.98 -8.38 5.25
CA GLN A 62 -18.59 -9.26 6.24
C GLN A 62 -18.24 -8.82 7.66
N PRO A 63 -19.24 -8.64 8.57
CA PRO A 63 -19.00 -8.14 9.93
C PRO A 63 -17.98 -8.96 10.70
N LYS A 64 -18.03 -10.30 10.59
CA LYS A 64 -17.07 -11.19 11.27
C LYS A 64 -15.63 -10.96 10.81
N LEU A 65 -15.41 -10.80 9.50
CA LEU A 65 -14.07 -10.51 8.98
C LEU A 65 -13.58 -9.15 9.47
N ARG A 66 -14.44 -8.13 9.40
CA ARG A 66 -14.11 -6.78 9.87
C ARG A 66 -13.75 -6.78 11.35
N GLN A 67 -14.51 -7.53 12.18
CA GLN A 67 -14.22 -7.68 13.59
C GLN A 67 -12.87 -8.37 13.83
N THR A 68 -12.60 -9.47 13.14
CA THR A 68 -11.33 -10.19 13.26
C THR A 68 -10.13 -9.31 12.89
N ILE A 69 -10.26 -8.46 11.87
CA ILE A 69 -9.21 -7.51 11.49
C ILE A 69 -9.02 -6.46 12.60
N ALA A 70 -10.09 -5.91 13.15
CA ALA A 70 -9.98 -4.96 14.26
C ALA A 70 -9.30 -5.59 15.49
N GLU A 71 -9.67 -6.82 15.85
CA GLU A 71 -9.02 -7.57 16.92
C GLU A 71 -7.54 -7.79 16.65
N TYR A 72 -7.16 -8.16 15.41
CA TYR A 72 -5.76 -8.30 15.02
C TYR A 72 -4.97 -7.01 15.26
N TYR A 73 -5.46 -5.85 14.81
CA TYR A 73 -4.79 -4.57 15.03
C TYR A 73 -4.73 -4.18 16.51
N ASN A 74 -5.77 -4.49 17.29
CA ASN A 74 -5.78 -4.23 18.73
C ASN A 74 -4.76 -5.10 19.46
N ASP A 75 -4.66 -6.38 19.11
CA ASP A 75 -3.77 -7.34 19.76
C ASP A 75 -2.29 -7.08 19.40
N TYR A 76 -2.00 -6.79 18.12
CA TYR A 76 -0.63 -6.63 17.66
C TYR A 76 -0.07 -5.22 17.83
N TYR A 77 -0.90 -4.20 17.64
CA TYR A 77 -0.45 -2.80 17.63
C TYR A 77 -0.98 -1.99 18.81
N GLY A 78 -1.74 -2.60 19.72
CA GLY A 78 -2.32 -1.89 20.85
C GLY A 78 -3.31 -0.80 20.45
N SER A 79 -3.93 -0.92 19.27
CA SER A 79 -4.95 0.02 18.82
C SER A 79 -6.26 -0.16 19.60
N THR A 80 -7.19 0.75 19.44
CA THR A 80 -8.53 0.72 20.08
C THR A 80 -9.60 0.93 19.02
N ILE A 81 -9.55 0.12 17.97
CA ILE A 81 -10.51 0.18 16.86
C ILE A 81 -11.54 -0.96 16.98
N ASP A 82 -12.66 -0.78 16.31
CA ASP A 82 -13.70 -1.79 16.16
C ASP A 82 -14.00 -2.07 14.68
N TYR A 83 -14.98 -2.93 14.42
CA TYR A 83 -15.35 -3.31 13.06
C TYR A 83 -15.85 -2.12 12.22
N GLU A 84 -16.33 -1.04 12.83
CA GLU A 84 -16.78 0.16 12.10
C GLU A 84 -15.61 0.95 11.50
N ASN A 85 -14.41 0.76 12.02
CA ASN A 85 -13.17 1.34 11.49
C ASN A 85 -12.57 0.52 10.33
N VAL A 86 -13.17 -0.61 9.96
CA VAL A 86 -12.65 -1.53 8.94
C VAL A 86 -13.60 -1.60 7.75
N MET A 87 -13.07 -1.46 6.55
CA MET A 87 -13.78 -1.63 5.29
C MET A 87 -13.04 -2.60 4.38
N ILE A 88 -13.75 -3.54 3.77
CA ILE A 88 -13.17 -4.58 2.92
C ILE A 88 -13.38 -4.21 1.45
N PHE A 89 -12.30 -4.34 0.67
CA PHE A 89 -12.31 -4.15 -0.77
C PHE A 89 -11.79 -5.41 -1.49
N SER A 90 -12.12 -5.55 -2.76
CA SER A 90 -11.58 -6.61 -3.61
C SER A 90 -10.14 -6.31 -4.05
N GLY A 91 -9.24 -6.17 -3.07
CA GLY A 91 -7.83 -5.83 -3.25
C GLY A 91 -7.47 -4.39 -2.87
N GLY A 92 -6.18 -4.13 -2.64
CA GLY A 92 -5.68 -2.84 -2.17
C GLY A 92 -5.84 -1.70 -3.18
N ARG A 93 -5.69 -1.97 -4.48
CA ARG A 93 -5.85 -0.91 -5.50
C ARG A 93 -7.25 -0.28 -5.55
N PRO A 94 -8.35 -1.04 -5.55
CA PRO A 94 -9.69 -0.47 -5.42
C PRO A 94 -9.87 0.35 -4.14
N ALA A 95 -9.31 -0.08 -3.02
CA ALA A 95 -9.33 0.67 -1.77
C ALA A 95 -8.61 2.02 -1.89
N LEU A 96 -7.40 2.01 -2.45
CA LEU A 96 -6.61 3.23 -2.68
C LEU A 96 -7.33 4.22 -3.60
N ILE A 97 -7.88 3.73 -4.72
CA ILE A 97 -8.66 4.57 -5.64
C ILE A 97 -9.85 5.19 -4.92
N ALA A 98 -10.62 4.39 -4.17
CA ALA A 98 -11.77 4.87 -3.42
C ALA A 98 -11.36 5.97 -2.42
N LEU A 99 -10.32 5.74 -1.62
CA LEU A 99 -9.81 6.74 -0.67
C LEU A 99 -9.38 8.03 -1.37
N LEU A 100 -8.63 7.93 -2.46
CA LEU A 100 -8.17 9.10 -3.22
C LEU A 100 -9.34 9.86 -3.86
N MET A 101 -10.42 9.19 -4.28
CA MET A 101 -11.63 9.82 -4.79
C MET A 101 -12.35 10.64 -3.72
N PHE A 102 -12.36 10.21 -2.47
CA PHE A 102 -13.02 10.91 -1.36
C PHE A 102 -12.24 12.10 -0.81
N LEU A 103 -10.97 12.27 -1.19
CA LEU A 103 -10.22 13.44 -0.78
C LEU A 103 -10.82 14.73 -1.35
N LYS A 104 -10.85 15.77 -0.53
CA LYS A 104 -11.23 17.11 -1.01
C LYS A 104 -10.27 17.57 -2.12
N PRO A 105 -10.74 18.34 -3.11
CA PRO A 105 -9.90 18.77 -4.24
C PRO A 105 -8.69 19.62 -3.84
N ASP A 106 -8.76 20.33 -2.73
CA ASP A 106 -7.69 21.18 -2.21
C ASP A 106 -6.58 20.43 -1.48
N ILE A 107 -6.73 19.13 -1.24
CA ILE A 107 -5.69 18.30 -0.62
C ILE A 107 -4.67 17.88 -1.69
N GLU A 108 -3.41 18.26 -1.46
CA GLU A 108 -2.29 17.82 -2.28
C GLU A 108 -1.71 16.50 -1.74
N VAL A 109 -1.48 15.52 -2.62
CA VAL A 109 -0.87 14.26 -2.23
C VAL A 109 0.65 14.36 -2.33
N GLN A 110 1.35 13.97 -1.26
CA GLN A 110 2.81 13.91 -1.20
C GLN A 110 3.26 12.47 -1.35
N ILE A 111 4.09 12.18 -2.34
CA ILE A 111 4.61 10.83 -2.61
C ILE A 111 6.11 10.90 -2.81
N ALA A 112 6.86 9.96 -2.27
CA ALA A 112 8.27 9.83 -2.61
C ALA A 112 8.48 9.55 -4.10
N SER A 113 9.55 10.05 -4.68
CA SER A 113 9.87 9.84 -6.11
C SER A 113 10.23 8.38 -6.43
N THR A 114 10.46 7.57 -5.41
CA THR A 114 10.65 6.12 -5.52
C THR A 114 9.65 5.43 -4.60
N GLU A 115 8.49 5.11 -5.15
CA GLU A 115 7.35 4.48 -4.49
C GLU A 115 6.64 3.52 -5.45
N TYR A 116 5.61 2.84 -4.95
CA TYR A 116 4.80 1.92 -5.73
C TYR A 116 4.21 2.63 -6.96
N THR A 117 4.69 2.24 -8.13
CA THR A 117 4.42 2.96 -9.39
C THR A 117 2.93 3.17 -9.71
N PRO A 118 1.99 2.26 -9.39
CA PRO A 118 0.57 2.50 -9.62
C PRO A 118 -0.02 3.71 -8.91
N TYR A 119 0.59 4.25 -7.84
CA TYR A 119 0.09 5.48 -7.22
C TYR A 119 0.05 6.64 -8.20
N TYR A 120 1.09 6.79 -9.02
CA TYR A 120 1.18 7.88 -10.00
C TYR A 120 0.07 7.78 -11.04
N ASP A 121 -0.25 6.56 -11.49
CA ASP A 121 -1.30 6.32 -12.47
C ASP A 121 -2.69 6.57 -11.87
N MET A 122 -2.92 6.15 -10.62
CA MET A 122 -4.16 6.42 -9.90
C MET A 122 -4.40 7.93 -9.73
N LEU A 123 -3.37 8.68 -9.34
CA LEU A 123 -3.47 10.14 -9.15
C LEU A 123 -3.71 10.87 -10.47
N ARG A 124 -3.05 10.45 -11.54
CA ARG A 124 -3.30 11.00 -12.90
C ARG A 124 -4.73 10.70 -13.37
N LEU A 125 -5.18 9.44 -13.20
CA LEU A 125 -6.53 9.01 -13.57
C LEU A 125 -7.60 9.84 -12.86
N LEU A 126 -7.37 10.13 -11.57
CA LEU A 126 -8.28 10.89 -10.73
C LEU A 126 -8.08 12.42 -10.84
N ASN A 127 -7.16 12.86 -11.70
CA ASN A 127 -6.80 14.28 -11.85
C ASN A 127 -6.51 14.95 -10.49
N ARG A 128 -5.73 14.24 -9.63
CA ARG A 128 -5.36 14.73 -8.30
C ARG A 128 -4.03 15.47 -8.33
N ASP A 129 -3.99 16.61 -7.67
CA ASP A 129 -2.73 17.31 -7.44
C ASP A 129 -1.80 16.48 -6.56
N TYR A 130 -0.57 16.30 -7.00
CA TYR A 130 0.45 15.63 -6.21
C TYR A 130 1.84 16.24 -6.40
N ARG A 131 2.66 16.11 -5.38
CA ARG A 131 4.06 16.52 -5.41
C ARG A 131 4.96 15.32 -5.15
N LEU A 132 6.04 15.21 -5.93
CA LEU A 132 7.08 14.25 -5.69
C LEU A 132 8.07 14.79 -4.68
N VAL A 133 8.34 14.00 -3.65
CA VAL A 133 9.39 14.24 -2.66
C VAL A 133 10.61 13.43 -3.05
N ASP A 134 11.77 14.05 -3.10
CA ASP A 134 12.99 13.38 -3.53
C ASP A 134 13.29 12.15 -2.66
N SER A 135 13.38 11.00 -3.32
CA SER A 135 13.72 9.71 -2.73
C SER A 135 14.73 9.04 -3.61
N THR A 136 16.00 9.19 -3.27
CA THR A 136 17.14 8.81 -4.09
C THR A 136 18.21 8.13 -3.23
N ILE A 137 19.24 7.61 -3.86
CA ILE A 137 20.40 7.04 -3.18
C ILE A 137 21.09 8.05 -2.23
N LYS A 138 20.99 9.35 -2.54
CA LYS A 138 21.61 10.41 -1.74
C LYS A 138 21.00 10.53 -0.34
N ASN A 139 19.69 10.38 -0.22
CA ASN A 139 18.99 10.36 1.05
C ASN A 139 18.60 8.93 1.47
N LYS A 140 19.28 7.91 0.90
CA LYS A 140 19.07 6.49 1.17
C LYS A 140 17.60 6.06 0.95
N PHE A 141 16.91 6.70 0.02
CA PHE A 141 15.48 6.51 -0.25
C PHE A 141 14.58 6.76 0.97
N TYR A 142 15.00 7.66 1.85
CA TYR A 142 14.34 7.92 3.13
C TYR A 142 14.05 9.42 3.32
N PRO A 143 13.03 9.97 2.63
CA PRO A 143 12.64 11.36 2.83
C PRO A 143 12.20 11.60 4.27
N THR A 144 12.61 12.73 4.85
CA THR A 144 12.20 13.17 6.18
C THR A 144 10.78 13.71 6.17
N ILE A 145 10.15 13.81 7.34
CA ILE A 145 8.83 14.42 7.48
C ILE A 145 8.80 15.86 6.97
N ASN A 146 9.86 16.63 7.20
CA ASN A 146 9.96 18.01 6.72
C ASN A 146 10.01 18.10 5.20
N GLU A 147 10.61 17.12 4.51
CA GLU A 147 10.60 17.05 3.04
C GLU A 147 9.20 16.75 2.51
N TYR A 148 8.42 15.89 3.19
CA TYR A 148 7.02 15.65 2.85
C TYR A 148 6.13 16.86 3.09
N ILE A 149 6.23 17.50 4.24
CA ILE A 149 5.40 18.67 4.58
C ILE A 149 5.83 19.89 3.77
N GLY A 150 7.15 20.11 3.59
CA GLY A 150 7.70 21.27 2.89
C GLY A 150 7.30 22.60 3.56
N ASN A 151 7.61 23.70 2.89
CA ASN A 151 7.41 25.05 3.44
C ASN A 151 5.99 25.62 3.30
N GLN A 152 5.11 24.93 2.58
CA GLN A 152 3.74 25.41 2.34
C GLN A 152 2.81 25.01 3.49
N LYS A 153 2.71 25.86 4.51
CA LYS A 153 1.85 25.65 5.69
C LYS A 153 0.35 25.85 5.42
N ASN A 154 -0.02 26.42 4.28
CA ASN A 154 -1.40 26.87 4.02
C ASN A 154 -2.28 25.87 3.26
N ARG A 155 -1.75 24.70 2.88
CA ARG A 155 -2.48 23.67 2.18
C ARG A 155 -2.37 22.35 2.94
N ARG A 156 -3.53 21.72 3.15
CA ARG A 156 -3.57 20.37 3.74
C ARG A 156 -2.96 19.35 2.77
N LYS A 157 -2.26 18.38 3.30
CA LYS A 157 -1.57 17.35 2.52
C LYS A 157 -1.99 15.97 2.98
N LEU A 158 -1.94 15.04 2.06
CA LEU A 158 -1.97 13.61 2.35
C LEU A 158 -0.60 13.03 1.97
N ILE A 159 0.10 12.48 2.93
CA ILE A 159 1.33 11.71 2.67
C ILE A 159 0.89 10.28 2.34
N LEU A 160 1.18 9.83 1.12
CA LEU A 160 0.92 8.47 0.66
C LEU A 160 2.24 7.73 0.57
N LEU A 161 2.38 6.67 1.34
CA LEU A 161 3.60 5.86 1.35
C LEU A 161 3.31 4.38 1.63
N SER A 162 4.11 3.51 1.05
CA SER A 162 4.12 2.10 1.39
C SER A 162 5.10 1.81 2.53
N ASN A 163 4.70 0.98 3.49
CA ASN A 163 5.52 0.62 4.64
C ASN A 163 5.30 -0.84 5.06
N PRO A 164 6.21 -1.74 4.76
CA PRO A 164 7.49 -1.60 4.02
C PRO A 164 7.36 -1.06 2.61
N CYS A 165 8.32 -0.25 2.18
CA CYS A 165 8.26 0.45 0.90
C CYS A 165 8.52 -0.47 -0.29
N ASN A 166 7.66 -0.42 -1.28
CA ASN A 166 7.87 -0.99 -2.60
C ASN A 166 8.31 0.14 -3.57
N PRO A 167 9.52 0.11 -4.19
CA PRO A 167 10.37 -1.07 -4.37
C PRO A 167 11.59 -1.15 -3.44
N THR A 168 11.81 -0.21 -2.53
CA THR A 168 13.08 -0.07 -1.82
C THR A 168 13.28 -1.06 -0.68
N GLY A 169 12.21 -1.65 -0.15
CA GLY A 169 12.23 -2.49 1.04
C GLY A 169 12.48 -1.73 2.35
N ILE A 170 12.59 -0.41 2.29
CA ILE A 170 12.79 0.41 3.48
C ILE A 170 11.53 0.38 4.34
N THR A 171 11.75 0.18 5.63
CA THR A 171 10.70 0.12 6.64
C THR A 171 10.88 1.23 7.66
N ARG A 172 9.88 2.09 7.82
CA ARG A 172 9.81 3.07 8.89
C ARG A 172 9.23 2.41 10.13
N LYS A 173 9.88 2.61 11.28
CA LYS A 173 9.47 1.98 12.54
C LYS A 173 9.93 2.77 13.75
N GLY A 174 9.39 2.42 14.91
CA GLY A 174 9.80 3.01 16.19
C GLY A 174 9.61 4.53 16.23
N ASP A 175 10.58 5.23 16.81
CA ASP A 175 10.50 6.67 17.04
C ASP A 175 10.37 7.49 15.75
N GLU A 176 10.97 7.03 14.64
CA GLU A 176 10.89 7.72 13.35
C GLU A 176 9.47 7.64 12.75
N LEU A 177 8.81 6.49 12.86
CA LEU A 177 7.42 6.35 12.45
C LEU A 177 6.50 7.17 13.34
N LYS A 178 6.75 7.15 14.63
CA LYS A 178 6.01 7.95 15.61
C LYS A 178 6.16 9.45 15.32
N GLU A 179 7.36 9.95 15.09
CA GLU A 179 7.62 11.36 14.72
C GLU A 179 6.84 11.74 13.45
N LEU A 180 6.86 10.87 12.41
CA LEU A 180 6.12 11.09 11.17
C LEU A 180 4.62 11.28 11.45
N ILE A 181 4.03 10.41 12.27
CA ILE A 181 2.60 10.44 12.60
C ILE A 181 2.26 11.68 13.45
N GLU A 182 3.01 11.93 14.52
CA GLU A 182 2.76 13.03 15.43
C GLU A 182 2.91 14.39 14.74
N THR A 183 3.99 14.59 13.99
CA THR A 183 4.22 15.83 13.23
C THR A 183 3.14 16.05 12.17
N SER A 184 2.70 14.99 11.50
CA SER A 184 1.60 15.10 10.54
C SER A 184 0.31 15.53 11.23
N LYS A 185 -0.02 14.97 12.38
CA LYS A 185 -1.17 15.34 13.18
C LYS A 185 -1.10 16.81 13.63
N GLU A 186 0.03 17.24 14.18
CA GLU A 186 0.24 18.62 14.63
C GLU A 186 0.12 19.64 13.51
N THR A 187 0.50 19.27 12.30
CA THR A 187 0.44 20.12 11.11
C THR A 187 -0.86 19.92 10.29
N TRP A 188 -1.83 19.18 10.82
CA TRP A 188 -3.13 18.91 10.19
C TRP A 188 -3.04 18.24 8.82
N ASN A 189 -2.02 17.43 8.61
CA ASN A 189 -1.85 16.60 7.44
C ASN A 189 -2.34 15.16 7.72
N GLY A 190 -2.79 14.48 6.69
CA GLY A 190 -3.12 13.05 6.76
C GLY A 190 -1.95 12.19 6.31
N ILE A 191 -1.94 10.93 6.78
CA ILE A 191 -1.06 9.90 6.25
C ILE A 191 -1.92 8.72 5.80
N LEU A 192 -1.59 8.14 4.66
CA LEU A 192 -2.13 6.89 4.16
C LEU A 192 -0.98 5.90 4.01
N PHE A 193 -0.95 4.91 4.88
CA PHE A 193 -0.01 3.79 4.81
C PHE A 193 -0.58 2.69 3.94
N ASP A 194 0.21 2.25 2.95
CA ASP A 194 -0.02 1.00 2.24
C ASP A 194 0.83 -0.09 2.89
N GLU A 195 0.19 -0.96 3.64
CA GLU A 195 0.83 -2.00 4.44
C GLU A 195 0.79 -3.38 3.76
N ALA A 196 0.85 -3.39 2.41
CA ALA A 196 0.79 -4.64 1.64
C ALA A 196 1.86 -5.68 2.06
N TYR A 197 2.96 -5.22 2.65
CA TYR A 197 4.08 -6.05 3.11
C TYR A 197 4.24 -6.09 4.63
N GLU A 198 3.25 -5.66 5.40
CA GLU A 198 3.28 -5.64 6.86
C GLU A 198 3.71 -7.00 7.45
N LEU A 199 3.09 -8.09 6.97
CA LEU A 199 3.33 -9.42 7.49
C LEU A 199 4.70 -10.03 7.09
N PHE A 200 5.49 -9.34 6.28
CA PHE A 200 6.86 -9.73 5.94
C PHE A 200 7.91 -9.10 6.87
N HIS A 201 7.47 -8.34 7.85
CA HIS A 201 8.30 -7.77 8.90
C HIS A 201 8.03 -8.47 10.24
N SER A 202 9.08 -8.78 10.99
CA SER A 202 8.98 -9.37 12.33
C SER A 202 10.00 -8.72 13.26
N PRO A 203 9.59 -8.23 14.44
CA PRO A 203 8.21 -8.10 14.91
C PRO A 203 7.39 -7.14 14.05
N PRO A 204 6.07 -7.03 14.29
CA PRO A 204 5.23 -6.01 13.64
C PRO A 204 5.83 -4.61 13.73
N ILE A 205 5.54 -3.78 12.75
CA ILE A 205 6.16 -2.45 12.59
C ILE A 205 5.62 -1.45 13.58
#